data_a3e8494a3063531aa39d55c7893c15ad
#
_entry.id   a3e8494a3063531aa39d55c7893c15ad
#
_cell.length_a   1.000
_cell.length_b   1.000
_cell.length_c   1.000
_cell.angle_alpha   90.00
_cell.angle_beta   90.00
_cell.angle_gamma   90.00
#
_symmetry.space_group_name_H-M   'P 1'
#
loop_
_entity.id
_entity.type
_entity.pdbx_description
1 polymer ?
#
loop_
_entity_poly.entity_id
_entity_poly.type
_entity_poly.pdbx_seq_one_letter_code
_entity_poly.pdbx_strand_id
1 'polypeptide(L)'
;MRRTFRLLVVAVSIVAALGLTELALRASAYQYSPLQIGANVKDDWREEHAFGDRNLIYDPVLIWRPLSGQFSPFNPQGFRGAPIDVSKPSGTLRVFALGDSNTFGWDVAEGVNWPSQLHRLLAASHPPAEVINAGVWGYTSYQGMKRFHELTAYAPDIVLVSFGANDAHQVRVADADYVKRHDRIEYLARATRRLRVAQLMVQGWDLLDAATAGSSALGPRVSLDDYRSHLRAMIREGRDRGVRVVLLTRPFVGSSTDPASWKTYAPQYNAATTAIGAEEQVPVIDVYAAFRDREALFDDESHFGVEGHHLAAQLIHEQLGLLLARER
;
A
#
# COMPACT_ATOMS: atom_id res chain seq x y z
N MET A 1 -48.94 -8.66 -30.90
CA MET A 1 -48.51 -7.39 -31.53
C MET A 1 -48.50 -6.19 -30.57
N ARG A 2 -49.56 -5.83 -29.85
CA ARG A 2 -49.57 -4.61 -29.00
C ARG A 2 -48.61 -4.67 -27.79
N ARG A 3 -48.37 -5.82 -27.19
CA ARG A 3 -47.41 -5.99 -26.06
C ARG A 3 -45.94 -5.85 -26.52
N THR A 4 -45.57 -6.49 -27.60
CA THR A 4 -44.22 -6.43 -28.21
C THR A 4 -43.88 -5.03 -28.66
N PHE A 5 -44.83 -4.29 -29.26
CA PHE A 5 -44.64 -2.89 -29.65
C PHE A 5 -44.40 -1.99 -28.41
N ARG A 6 -45.18 -2.16 -27.35
CA ARG A 6 -45.00 -1.39 -26.12
C ARG A 6 -43.63 -1.65 -25.46
N LEU A 7 -43.19 -2.91 -25.43
CA LEU A 7 -41.86 -3.26 -24.91
C LEU A 7 -40.75 -2.65 -25.76
N LEU A 8 -40.90 -2.65 -27.10
CA LEU A 8 -39.94 -2.01 -27.99
C LEU A 8 -39.86 -0.49 -27.74
N VAL A 9 -40.98 0.18 -27.61
CA VAL A 9 -41.03 1.63 -27.31
C VAL A 9 -40.33 1.92 -25.97
N VAL A 10 -40.61 1.16 -24.94
CA VAL A 10 -39.96 1.30 -23.62
C VAL A 10 -38.45 1.10 -23.73
N ALA A 11 -38.00 0.04 -24.43
CA ALA A 11 -36.57 -0.23 -24.61
C ALA A 11 -35.86 0.92 -25.36
N VAL A 12 -36.45 1.41 -26.45
CA VAL A 12 -35.91 2.55 -27.21
C VAL A 12 -35.86 3.81 -26.37
N SER A 13 -36.91 4.08 -25.56
CA SER A 13 -36.94 5.24 -24.68
C SER A 13 -35.86 5.18 -23.60
N ILE A 14 -35.61 3.99 -23.01
CA ILE A 14 -34.51 3.79 -22.03
C ILE A 14 -33.15 4.03 -22.68
N VAL A 15 -32.89 3.46 -23.86
CA VAL A 15 -31.64 3.68 -24.59
C VAL A 15 -31.43 5.14 -24.94
N ALA A 16 -32.48 5.82 -25.41
CA ALA A 16 -32.42 7.26 -25.71
C ALA A 16 -32.14 8.10 -24.46
N ALA A 17 -32.80 7.80 -23.34
CA ALA A 17 -32.57 8.49 -22.07
C ALA A 17 -31.14 8.29 -21.57
N LEU A 18 -30.62 7.05 -21.60
CA LEU A 18 -29.23 6.75 -21.23
C LEU A 18 -28.23 7.49 -22.14
N GLY A 19 -28.49 7.53 -23.45
CA GLY A 19 -27.66 8.26 -24.42
C GLY A 19 -27.64 9.77 -24.18
N LEU A 20 -28.79 10.37 -23.90
CA LEU A 20 -28.86 11.80 -23.53
C LEU A 20 -28.16 12.11 -22.22
N THR A 21 -28.34 11.25 -21.21
CA THR A 21 -27.65 11.38 -19.93
C THR A 21 -26.12 11.26 -20.11
N GLU A 22 -25.64 10.33 -20.91
CA GLU A 22 -24.22 10.18 -21.24
C GLU A 22 -23.65 11.45 -21.89
N LEU A 23 -24.37 12.02 -22.87
CA LEU A 23 -23.98 13.26 -23.54
C LEU A 23 -23.93 14.45 -22.55
N ALA A 24 -24.93 14.58 -21.68
CA ALA A 24 -24.97 15.63 -20.68
C ALA A 24 -23.82 15.51 -19.66
N LEU A 25 -23.53 14.29 -19.20
CA LEU A 25 -22.42 14.02 -18.29
C LEU A 25 -21.06 14.30 -18.94
N ARG A 26 -20.90 14.01 -20.23
CA ARG A 26 -19.68 14.38 -20.98
C ARG A 26 -19.55 15.89 -21.15
N ALA A 27 -20.63 16.57 -21.46
CA ALA A 27 -20.65 18.03 -21.62
C ALA A 27 -20.33 18.77 -20.31
N SER A 28 -20.73 18.20 -19.16
CA SER A 28 -20.41 18.73 -17.82
C SER A 28 -19.01 18.34 -17.32
N ALA A 29 -18.20 17.67 -18.15
CA ALA A 29 -16.90 17.10 -17.75
C ALA A 29 -16.97 16.16 -16.52
N TYR A 30 -18.17 15.61 -16.22
CA TYR A 30 -18.36 14.70 -15.11
C TYR A 30 -17.42 13.51 -15.23
N GLN A 31 -16.66 13.27 -14.16
CA GLN A 31 -15.82 12.09 -14.00
C GLN A 31 -16.00 11.58 -12.57
N TYR A 32 -16.27 10.31 -12.45
CA TYR A 32 -16.26 9.61 -11.19
C TYR A 32 -15.24 8.48 -11.26
N SER A 33 -14.33 8.48 -10.33
CA SER A 33 -13.38 7.38 -10.13
C SER A 33 -13.87 6.55 -8.95
N PRO A 34 -13.93 5.22 -9.04
CA PRO A 34 -14.15 4.35 -7.88
C PRO A 34 -13.15 4.58 -6.76
N LEU A 35 -12.00 5.18 -7.05
CA LEU A 35 -11.03 5.63 -6.05
C LEU A 35 -11.57 6.80 -5.21
N GLN A 36 -12.55 7.55 -5.70
CA GLN A 36 -13.26 8.59 -4.94
C GLN A 36 -14.42 8.02 -4.08
N ILE A 37 -14.55 6.70 -4.03
CA ILE A 37 -15.62 6.00 -3.27
C ILE A 37 -15.46 6.16 -1.76
N GLY A 38 -14.47 6.72 -1.30
CA GLY A 38 -14.33 7.18 0.05
C GLY A 38 -14.71 8.64 0.24
N ALA A 39 -14.68 9.51 -0.83
CA ALA A 39 -14.79 10.97 -0.74
C ALA A 39 -16.05 11.52 -0.04
N ASN A 40 -17.05 10.71 0.20
CA ASN A 40 -18.24 11.10 0.97
C ASN A 40 -18.28 10.54 2.40
N VAL A 41 -17.31 9.72 2.77
CA VAL A 41 -17.11 9.27 4.15
C VAL A 41 -16.02 10.14 4.75
N LYS A 42 -16.38 11.29 5.29
CA LYS A 42 -15.52 12.37 5.80
C LYS A 42 -14.41 11.95 6.80
N ASP A 43 -14.22 10.66 7.02
CA ASP A 43 -13.28 10.10 7.99
C ASP A 43 -12.48 8.91 7.44
N ASP A 44 -12.38 8.74 6.11
CA ASP A 44 -11.55 7.66 5.54
C ASP A 44 -10.19 8.22 5.09
N TRP A 45 -9.15 7.84 5.80
CA TRP A 45 -7.76 8.19 5.54
C TRP A 45 -7.33 7.98 4.06
N ARG A 46 -7.92 6.99 3.38
CA ARG A 46 -7.65 6.69 1.96
C ARG A 46 -7.98 7.86 1.04
N GLU A 47 -8.97 8.66 1.38
CA GLU A 47 -9.41 9.79 0.57
C GLU A 47 -8.41 10.92 0.52
N GLU A 48 -7.89 11.25 1.69
CA GLU A 48 -7.03 12.39 1.85
C GLU A 48 -5.65 12.15 1.23
N HIS A 49 -5.17 10.89 1.27
CA HIS A 49 -3.77 10.56 1.00
C HIS A 49 -3.53 9.71 -0.26
N ALA A 50 -4.51 8.95 -0.75
CA ALA A 50 -4.30 8.04 -1.87
C ALA A 50 -4.98 8.48 -3.18
N PHE A 51 -6.11 9.16 -3.12
CA PHE A 51 -6.98 9.31 -4.28
C PHE A 51 -6.89 10.66 -5.00
N GLY A 52 -6.29 11.66 -4.40
CA GLY A 52 -5.91 12.92 -5.05
C GLY A 52 -4.57 12.86 -5.78
N ASP A 53 -3.83 11.77 -5.62
CA ASP A 53 -2.46 11.67 -6.10
C ASP A 53 -2.38 11.22 -7.56
N ARG A 54 -1.71 12.01 -8.38
CA ARG A 54 -1.49 11.72 -9.81
C ARG A 54 -0.52 10.55 -10.04
N ASN A 55 0.17 10.09 -9.00
CA ASN A 55 1.17 9.03 -9.04
C ASN A 55 0.61 7.66 -8.69
N LEU A 56 -0.68 7.57 -8.37
CA LEU A 56 -1.36 6.33 -8.05
C LEU A 56 -2.52 6.08 -9.00
N ILE A 57 -2.78 4.81 -9.29
CA ILE A 57 -3.93 4.36 -10.08
C ILE A 57 -4.64 3.23 -9.35
N TYR A 58 -5.96 3.17 -9.48
CA TYR A 58 -6.74 2.07 -8.93
C TYR A 58 -6.27 0.71 -9.42
N ASP A 59 -6.20 -0.23 -8.49
CA ASP A 59 -5.90 -1.64 -8.75
C ASP A 59 -6.85 -2.54 -7.97
N PRO A 60 -7.50 -3.53 -8.62
CA PRO A 60 -8.50 -4.37 -7.96
C PRO A 60 -7.93 -5.31 -6.89
N VAL A 61 -6.62 -5.57 -6.92
CA VAL A 61 -5.94 -6.47 -5.98
C VAL A 61 -5.24 -5.69 -4.89
N LEU A 62 -4.60 -4.57 -5.26
CA LEU A 62 -3.81 -3.72 -4.38
C LEU A 62 -4.58 -2.50 -3.86
N ILE A 63 -5.85 -2.34 -4.27
CA ILE A 63 -6.67 -1.14 -4.08
C ILE A 63 -6.11 0.04 -4.89
N TRP A 64 -4.83 0.32 -4.83
CA TRP A 64 -4.09 1.20 -5.73
C TRP A 64 -2.68 0.67 -5.98
N ARG A 65 -2.11 1.09 -7.09
CA ARG A 65 -0.70 0.81 -7.43
C ARG A 65 0.00 2.07 -7.93
N PRO A 66 1.33 2.09 -7.82
CA PRO A 66 2.14 3.13 -8.43
C PRO A 66 1.89 3.29 -9.92
N LEU A 67 1.76 4.55 -10.36
CA LEU A 67 1.67 4.93 -11.76
C LEU A 67 2.96 5.65 -12.15
N SER A 68 3.72 5.09 -13.08
CA SER A 68 4.89 5.77 -13.65
C SER A 68 4.49 6.90 -14.59
N GLY A 69 5.30 7.95 -14.66
CA GLY A 69 5.08 9.08 -15.56
C GLY A 69 6.24 10.07 -15.48
N GLN A 70 6.20 11.11 -16.32
CA GLN A 70 7.28 12.09 -16.42
C GLN A 70 7.65 12.76 -15.08
N PHE A 71 6.68 12.94 -14.19
CA PHE A 71 6.87 13.58 -12.90
C PHE A 71 6.60 12.62 -11.73
N SER A 72 6.41 11.35 -12.02
CA SER A 72 6.19 10.34 -10.98
C SER A 72 7.51 9.93 -10.33
N PRO A 73 7.56 9.78 -9.02
CA PRO A 73 8.72 9.20 -8.34
C PRO A 73 8.86 7.69 -8.57
N PHE A 74 7.87 7.06 -9.22
CA PHE A 74 7.87 5.63 -9.52
C PHE A 74 8.34 5.35 -10.95
N ASN A 75 9.21 4.38 -11.08
CA ASN A 75 9.63 3.83 -12.37
C ASN A 75 8.51 2.94 -12.99
N PRO A 76 8.66 2.48 -14.25
CA PRO A 76 7.64 1.64 -14.90
C PRO A 76 7.31 0.34 -14.18
N GLN A 77 8.17 -0.14 -13.28
CA GLN A 77 7.97 -1.34 -12.47
C GLN A 77 7.25 -1.04 -11.14
N GLY A 78 6.96 0.24 -10.87
CA GLY A 78 6.31 0.71 -9.65
C GLY A 78 7.24 0.72 -8.43
N PHE A 79 8.55 0.87 -8.64
CA PHE A 79 9.53 1.09 -7.59
C PHE A 79 9.96 2.56 -7.57
N ARG A 80 10.36 3.06 -6.42
CA ARG A 80 10.99 4.36 -6.34
C ARG A 80 12.42 4.29 -6.88
N GLY A 81 12.80 5.25 -7.71
CA GLY A 81 14.13 5.36 -8.30
C GLY A 81 14.23 4.79 -9.71
N ALA A 82 15.44 4.45 -10.15
CA ALA A 82 15.72 3.97 -11.50
C ALA A 82 15.07 2.58 -11.77
N PRO A 83 14.71 2.28 -13.02
CA PRO A 83 14.32 0.93 -13.41
C PRO A 83 15.44 -0.08 -13.13
N ILE A 84 15.06 -1.33 -12.84
CA ILE A 84 15.99 -2.43 -12.60
C ILE A 84 15.79 -3.53 -13.64
N ASP A 85 16.83 -4.32 -13.87
CA ASP A 85 16.70 -5.53 -14.68
C ASP A 85 15.88 -6.59 -13.92
N VAL A 86 14.93 -7.22 -14.60
CA VAL A 86 14.15 -8.32 -14.02
C VAL A 86 15.08 -9.47 -13.66
N SER A 87 15.97 -9.83 -14.59
CA SER A 87 17.00 -10.85 -14.35
C SER A 87 18.08 -10.28 -13.43
N LYS A 88 18.23 -10.90 -12.25
CA LYS A 88 19.29 -10.51 -11.31
C LYS A 88 20.68 -10.84 -11.90
N PRO A 89 21.62 -9.88 -11.93
CA PRO A 89 23.00 -10.16 -12.33
C PRO A 89 23.64 -11.22 -11.43
N SER A 90 24.45 -12.09 -12.02
CA SER A 90 25.13 -13.15 -11.29
C SER A 90 26.01 -12.60 -10.16
N GLY A 91 25.93 -13.20 -8.99
CA GLY A 91 26.70 -12.81 -7.81
C GLY A 91 26.21 -11.54 -7.11
N THR A 92 25.13 -10.91 -7.57
CA THR A 92 24.56 -9.71 -6.95
C THR A 92 23.65 -10.07 -5.77
N LEU A 93 23.88 -9.44 -4.63
CA LEU A 93 22.96 -9.45 -3.49
C LEU A 93 21.80 -8.49 -3.79
N ARG A 94 20.60 -9.02 -4.04
CA ARG A 94 19.40 -8.21 -4.31
C ARG A 94 18.49 -8.13 -3.11
N VAL A 95 18.31 -6.93 -2.58
CA VAL A 95 17.49 -6.63 -1.40
C VAL A 95 16.30 -5.77 -1.84
N PHE A 96 15.09 -6.14 -1.43
CA PHE A 96 13.91 -5.28 -1.59
C PHE A 96 13.51 -4.68 -0.24
N ALA A 97 13.24 -3.39 -0.23
CA ALA A 97 12.61 -2.68 0.89
C ALA A 97 11.11 -2.56 0.61
N LEU A 98 10.30 -3.41 1.22
CA LEU A 98 8.85 -3.46 1.06
C LEU A 98 8.17 -2.83 2.28
N GLY A 99 7.36 -1.80 2.05
CA GLY A 99 6.69 -1.09 3.13
C GLY A 99 5.78 0.04 2.66
N ASP A 100 5.48 0.92 3.59
CA ASP A 100 4.60 2.07 3.42
C ASP A 100 5.35 3.36 3.02
N SER A 101 4.74 4.53 3.30
CA SER A 101 5.30 5.85 3.05
C SER A 101 6.68 6.09 3.69
N ASN A 102 6.94 5.50 4.85
CA ASN A 102 8.24 5.64 5.51
C ASN A 102 9.36 4.85 4.79
N THR A 103 9.01 3.70 4.21
CA THR A 103 9.91 2.95 3.33
C THR A 103 10.08 3.67 2.00
N PHE A 104 9.00 4.16 1.44
CA PHE A 104 9.06 4.99 0.23
C PHE A 104 10.00 6.20 0.44
N GLY A 105 9.96 6.85 1.60
CA GLY A 105 10.64 8.10 1.90
C GLY A 105 9.76 9.29 1.54
N TRP A 106 8.61 9.36 2.23
CA TRP A 106 7.67 10.47 2.07
C TRP A 106 8.38 11.79 2.35
N ASP A 107 8.13 12.78 1.52
CA ASP A 107 8.61 14.17 1.63
C ASP A 107 10.15 14.37 1.59
N VAL A 108 10.92 13.33 1.28
CA VAL A 108 12.36 13.47 1.05
C VAL A 108 12.75 13.21 -0.41
N ALA A 109 13.83 13.86 -0.85
CA ALA A 109 14.36 13.71 -2.20
C ALA A 109 14.84 12.27 -2.48
N GLU A 110 14.89 11.91 -3.77
CA GLU A 110 15.53 10.66 -4.19
C GLU A 110 16.99 10.62 -3.73
N GLY A 111 17.43 9.45 -3.27
CA GLY A 111 18.75 9.28 -2.67
C GLY A 111 18.85 9.63 -1.19
N VAL A 112 17.86 10.31 -0.60
CA VAL A 112 17.81 10.63 0.84
C VAL A 112 17.06 9.57 1.62
N ASN A 113 16.07 8.89 1.00
CA ASN A 113 15.32 7.82 1.64
C ASN A 113 16.23 6.67 2.13
N TRP A 114 15.86 6.01 3.22
CA TRP A 114 16.69 4.97 3.83
C TRP A 114 17.02 3.79 2.91
N PRO A 115 16.15 3.33 1.98
CA PRO A 115 16.54 2.25 1.04
C PRO A 115 17.66 2.68 0.10
N SER A 116 17.62 3.92 -0.43
CA SER A 116 18.69 4.44 -1.29
C SER A 116 20.01 4.62 -0.52
N GLN A 117 19.96 5.01 0.75
CA GLN A 117 21.13 5.09 1.60
C GLN A 117 21.69 3.70 1.94
N LEU A 118 20.80 2.74 2.25
CA LEU A 118 21.18 1.34 2.49
C LEU A 118 21.82 0.72 1.24
N HIS A 119 21.34 1.06 0.03
CA HIS A 119 21.98 0.63 -1.21
C HIS A 119 23.46 1.05 -1.26
N ARG A 120 23.76 2.31 -0.97
CA ARG A 120 25.14 2.80 -0.97
C ARG A 120 26.02 2.09 0.08
N LEU A 121 25.48 1.87 1.27
CA LEU A 121 26.20 1.20 2.35
C LEU A 121 26.48 -0.28 2.01
N LEU A 122 25.49 -1.00 1.48
CA LEU A 122 25.67 -2.40 1.09
C LEU A 122 26.56 -2.53 -0.14
N ALA A 123 26.44 -1.68 -1.12
CA ALA A 123 27.32 -1.68 -2.32
C ALA A 123 28.80 -1.46 -1.94
N ALA A 124 29.07 -0.69 -0.88
CA ALA A 124 30.42 -0.47 -0.37
C ALA A 124 30.96 -1.68 0.44
N SER A 125 30.12 -2.36 1.19
CA SER A 125 30.52 -3.44 2.11
C SER A 125 30.38 -4.85 1.54
N HIS A 126 29.44 -5.05 0.60
CA HIS A 126 29.10 -6.35 -0.01
C HIS A 126 28.89 -6.20 -1.54
N PRO A 127 29.92 -5.81 -2.32
CA PRO A 127 29.79 -5.68 -3.76
C PRO A 127 29.79 -7.03 -4.49
N PRO A 128 28.96 -7.23 -5.53
CA PRO A 128 27.91 -6.33 -5.94
C PRO A 128 26.62 -6.50 -5.13
N ALA A 129 26.02 -5.39 -4.69
CA ALA A 129 24.73 -5.38 -4.00
C ALA A 129 23.83 -4.28 -4.54
N GLU A 130 22.52 -4.52 -4.53
CA GLU A 130 21.49 -3.53 -4.89
C GLU A 130 20.33 -3.59 -3.88
N VAL A 131 19.79 -2.41 -3.56
CA VAL A 131 18.58 -2.28 -2.73
C VAL A 131 17.53 -1.55 -3.53
N ILE A 132 16.37 -2.17 -3.68
CA ILE A 132 15.25 -1.67 -4.46
C ILE A 132 14.17 -1.16 -3.49
N ASN A 133 13.76 0.10 -3.65
CA ASN A 133 12.71 0.69 -2.87
C ASN A 133 11.34 0.34 -3.46
N ALA A 134 10.64 -0.62 -2.83
CA ALA A 134 9.29 -1.06 -3.15
C ALA A 134 8.24 -0.48 -2.19
N GLY A 135 8.59 0.56 -1.43
CA GLY A 135 7.67 1.30 -0.57
C GLY A 135 6.62 2.05 -1.38
N VAL A 136 5.39 2.07 -0.87
CA VAL A 136 4.28 2.82 -1.46
C VAL A 136 3.49 3.46 -0.33
N TRP A 137 3.26 4.78 -0.43
CA TRP A 137 2.50 5.46 0.62
C TRP A 137 1.09 4.91 0.77
N GLY A 138 0.65 4.86 2.01
CA GLY A 138 -0.65 4.35 2.37
C GLY A 138 -0.79 2.83 2.37
N TYR A 139 0.18 2.06 1.91
CA TYR A 139 0.10 0.60 1.94
C TYR A 139 0.02 0.06 3.36
N THR A 140 -0.78 -0.98 3.52
CA THR A 140 -0.89 -1.84 4.69
C THR A 140 -0.20 -3.18 4.41
N SER A 141 -0.14 -4.04 5.41
CA SER A 141 0.31 -5.43 5.23
C SER A 141 -0.52 -6.22 4.22
N TYR A 142 -1.79 -5.82 3.99
CA TYR A 142 -2.65 -6.42 2.96
C TYR A 142 -2.06 -6.24 1.56
N GLN A 143 -1.75 -4.99 1.18
CA GLN A 143 -1.08 -4.72 -0.10
C GLN A 143 0.35 -5.26 -0.07
N GLY A 144 1.03 -5.16 1.07
CA GLY A 144 2.37 -5.70 1.26
C GLY A 144 2.49 -7.18 0.91
N MET A 145 1.57 -8.01 1.38
CA MET A 145 1.51 -9.44 1.05
C MET A 145 1.31 -9.69 -0.46
N LYS A 146 0.44 -8.94 -1.10
CA LYS A 146 0.21 -9.05 -2.55
C LYS A 146 1.42 -8.58 -3.35
N ARG A 147 2.02 -7.47 -2.92
CA ARG A 147 3.22 -6.92 -3.56
C ARG A 147 4.43 -7.84 -3.37
N PHE A 148 4.58 -8.50 -2.22
CA PHE A 148 5.62 -9.48 -1.97
C PHE A 148 5.63 -10.57 -3.05
N HIS A 149 4.45 -11.09 -3.39
CA HIS A 149 4.31 -12.08 -4.48
C HIS A 149 4.86 -11.55 -5.81
N GLU A 150 4.55 -10.28 -6.18
CA GLU A 150 5.08 -9.68 -7.40
C GLU A 150 6.61 -9.52 -7.36
N LEU A 151 7.18 -9.19 -6.19
CA LEU A 151 8.63 -9.02 -6.03
C LEU A 151 9.42 -10.32 -6.28
N THR A 152 8.82 -11.48 -6.05
CA THR A 152 9.51 -12.77 -6.26
C THR A 152 9.96 -12.99 -7.70
N ALA A 153 9.30 -12.35 -8.68
CA ALA A 153 9.67 -12.40 -10.09
C ALA A 153 11.06 -11.76 -10.37
N TYR A 154 11.54 -10.92 -9.44
CA TYR A 154 12.84 -10.24 -9.56
C TYR A 154 13.97 -10.98 -8.85
N ALA A 155 13.74 -12.21 -8.40
CA ALA A 155 14.70 -13.05 -7.70
C ALA A 155 15.45 -12.36 -6.53
N PRO A 156 14.71 -11.79 -5.54
CA PRO A 156 15.32 -11.21 -4.36
C PRO A 156 16.07 -12.26 -3.53
N ASP A 157 17.17 -11.88 -2.89
CA ASP A 157 17.80 -12.68 -1.83
C ASP A 157 17.18 -12.35 -0.48
N ILE A 158 16.89 -11.06 -0.26
CA ILE A 158 16.32 -10.55 0.99
C ILE A 158 15.14 -9.60 0.68
N VAL A 159 14.08 -9.73 1.46
CA VAL A 159 12.99 -8.72 1.51
C VAL A 159 12.87 -8.20 2.94
N LEU A 160 13.12 -6.89 3.10
CA LEU A 160 12.87 -6.14 4.33
C LEU A 160 11.40 -5.73 4.35
N VAL A 161 10.64 -6.13 5.37
CA VAL A 161 9.19 -5.91 5.45
C VAL A 161 8.87 -4.96 6.61
N SER A 162 8.26 -3.81 6.32
CA SER A 162 7.92 -2.77 7.30
C SER A 162 6.49 -2.25 7.11
N PHE A 163 5.57 -2.71 7.97
CA PHE A 163 4.16 -2.30 8.01
C PHE A 163 3.67 -2.14 9.45
N GLY A 164 2.43 -1.70 9.64
CA GLY A 164 1.74 -1.65 10.93
C GLY A 164 1.09 -0.30 11.25
N ALA A 165 1.68 0.85 10.87
CA ALA A 165 1.09 2.14 11.13
C ALA A 165 -0.23 2.33 10.35
N ASN A 166 -0.20 2.10 9.04
CA ASN A 166 -1.40 2.19 8.21
C ASN A 166 -2.42 1.10 8.51
N ASP A 167 -1.97 -0.09 8.91
CA ASP A 167 -2.84 -1.19 9.35
C ASP A 167 -3.69 -0.78 10.55
N ALA A 168 -3.10 -0.01 11.47
CA ALA A 168 -3.75 0.48 12.69
C ALA A 168 -4.76 1.62 12.47
N HIS A 169 -4.76 2.28 11.31
CA HIS A 169 -5.68 3.38 11.02
C HIS A 169 -7.14 2.93 11.13
N GLN A 170 -7.94 3.71 11.85
CA GLN A 170 -9.33 3.40 12.11
C GLN A 170 -10.20 3.83 10.94
N VAL A 171 -10.91 2.90 10.33
CA VAL A 171 -11.75 3.09 9.15
C VAL A 171 -13.09 2.37 9.32
N ARG A 172 -14.08 2.75 8.51
CA ARG A 172 -15.38 2.06 8.47
C ARG A 172 -15.34 0.75 7.69
N VAL A 173 -14.42 0.61 6.74
CA VAL A 173 -14.32 -0.55 5.85
C VAL A 173 -12.87 -1.02 5.80
N ALA A 174 -12.61 -2.21 6.32
CA ALA A 174 -11.28 -2.84 6.27
C ALA A 174 -10.82 -3.07 4.81
N ASP A 175 -9.49 -3.09 4.57
CA ASP A 175 -8.93 -3.22 3.23
C ASP A 175 -9.40 -4.48 2.49
N ALA A 176 -9.47 -5.61 3.17
CA ALA A 176 -9.96 -6.87 2.57
C ALA A 176 -11.44 -6.81 2.18
N ASP A 177 -12.27 -6.14 2.96
CA ASP A 177 -13.71 -5.99 2.67
C ASP A 177 -13.93 -4.93 1.59
N TYR A 178 -13.09 -3.91 1.56
CA TYR A 178 -13.07 -2.93 0.48
C TYR A 178 -12.88 -3.63 -0.87
N VAL A 179 -11.88 -4.50 -1.00
CA VAL A 179 -11.63 -5.28 -2.22
C VAL A 179 -12.81 -6.18 -2.57
N LYS A 180 -13.34 -6.96 -1.61
CA LYS A 180 -14.51 -7.85 -1.85
C LYS A 180 -15.75 -7.11 -2.35
N ARG A 181 -15.99 -5.90 -1.83
CA ARG A 181 -17.11 -5.05 -2.28
C ARG A 181 -16.91 -4.58 -3.71
N HIS A 182 -15.68 -4.22 -4.07
CA HIS A 182 -15.34 -3.70 -5.39
C HIS A 182 -15.27 -4.77 -6.46
N ASP A 183 -14.82 -6.00 -6.17
CA ASP A 183 -14.79 -7.10 -7.13
C ASP A 183 -16.15 -7.37 -7.78
N ARG A 184 -17.24 -7.19 -7.03
CA ARG A 184 -18.61 -7.37 -7.56
C ARG A 184 -19.02 -6.28 -8.54
N ILE A 185 -18.55 -5.07 -8.33
CA ILE A 185 -18.91 -3.88 -9.12
C ILE A 185 -17.91 -3.68 -10.25
N GLU A 186 -16.68 -4.13 -10.08
CA GLU A 186 -15.58 -3.86 -11.00
C GLU A 186 -15.77 -4.53 -12.36
N TYR A 187 -16.34 -5.71 -12.45
CA TYR A 187 -16.63 -6.34 -13.74
C TYR A 187 -17.55 -5.46 -14.59
N LEU A 188 -18.58 -4.88 -13.95
CA LEU A 188 -19.48 -3.90 -14.59
C LEU A 188 -18.77 -2.56 -14.82
N ALA A 189 -17.97 -2.10 -13.88
CA ALA A 189 -17.21 -0.87 -13.99
C ALA A 189 -16.12 -0.94 -15.07
N ARG A 190 -15.45 -2.07 -15.26
CA ARG A 190 -14.48 -2.28 -16.36
C ARG A 190 -15.16 -2.26 -17.72
N ALA A 191 -16.29 -2.99 -17.86
CA ALA A 191 -17.07 -3.02 -19.11
C ALA A 191 -17.63 -1.64 -19.46
N THR A 192 -17.95 -0.83 -18.46
CA THR A 192 -18.64 0.45 -18.59
C THR A 192 -17.75 1.66 -18.27
N ARG A 193 -16.45 1.45 -17.98
CA ARG A 193 -15.47 2.48 -17.57
C ARG A 193 -15.43 3.71 -18.49
N ARG A 194 -15.76 3.53 -19.76
CA ARG A 194 -15.85 4.60 -20.77
C ARG A 194 -17.18 5.34 -20.75
N LEU A 195 -18.18 4.83 -20.02
CA LEU A 195 -19.53 5.39 -19.94
C LEU A 195 -19.69 6.20 -18.64
N ARG A 196 -20.00 7.50 -18.78
CA ARG A 196 -20.24 8.39 -17.65
C ARG A 196 -21.50 8.00 -16.86
N VAL A 197 -22.51 7.49 -17.56
CA VAL A 197 -23.72 6.95 -16.92
C VAL A 197 -23.38 5.79 -15.98
N ALA A 198 -22.49 4.91 -16.37
CA ALA A 198 -22.08 3.80 -15.51
C ALA A 198 -21.31 4.32 -14.27
N GLN A 199 -20.46 5.34 -14.44
CA GLN A 199 -19.79 6.00 -13.32
C GLN A 199 -20.80 6.62 -12.34
N LEU A 200 -21.85 7.26 -12.86
CA LEU A 200 -22.94 7.83 -12.05
C LEU A 200 -23.72 6.76 -11.29
N MET A 201 -23.98 5.59 -11.92
CA MET A 201 -24.65 4.47 -11.26
C MET A 201 -23.79 3.89 -10.11
N VAL A 202 -22.48 3.75 -10.34
CA VAL A 202 -21.53 3.33 -9.30
C VAL A 202 -21.53 4.33 -8.16
N GLN A 203 -21.43 5.63 -8.43
CA GLN A 203 -21.51 6.67 -7.40
C GLN A 203 -22.82 6.59 -6.61
N GLY A 204 -23.96 6.42 -7.29
CA GLY A 204 -25.25 6.27 -6.62
C GLY A 204 -25.32 5.03 -5.71
N TRP A 205 -24.73 3.92 -6.14
CA TRP A 205 -24.63 2.72 -5.32
C TRP A 205 -23.79 2.96 -4.06
N ASP A 206 -22.65 3.60 -4.20
CA ASP A 206 -21.74 3.89 -3.10
C ASP A 206 -22.37 4.84 -2.07
N LEU A 207 -23.10 5.84 -2.54
CA LEU A 207 -23.89 6.72 -1.67
C LEU A 207 -24.98 5.97 -0.90
N LEU A 208 -25.63 5.00 -1.55
CA LEU A 208 -26.64 4.15 -0.91
C LEU A 208 -25.99 3.20 0.09
N ASP A 209 -24.89 2.57 -0.25
CA ASP A 209 -24.14 1.68 0.64
C ASP A 209 -23.62 2.45 1.87
N ALA A 210 -23.08 3.64 1.67
CA ALA A 210 -22.68 4.54 2.75
C ALA A 210 -23.86 4.98 3.64
N ALA A 211 -25.02 5.26 3.05
CA ALA A 211 -26.23 5.65 3.78
C ALA A 211 -26.85 4.48 4.54
N THR A 212 -26.73 3.25 4.04
CA THR A 212 -27.30 2.03 4.64
C THR A 212 -26.32 1.30 5.56
N ALA A 213 -25.03 1.57 5.44
CA ALA A 213 -23.98 0.96 6.27
C ALA A 213 -24.07 1.31 7.78
N GLY A 214 -25.11 2.06 8.22
CA GLY A 214 -25.31 2.43 9.61
C GLY A 214 -24.04 3.02 10.25
N SER A 215 -24.07 3.41 11.51
CA SER A 215 -22.88 3.79 12.27
C SER A 215 -22.02 2.54 12.58
N SER A 216 -21.41 1.95 11.57
CA SER A 216 -20.42 0.89 11.78
C SER A 216 -19.32 1.48 12.66
N ALA A 217 -19.06 0.85 13.79
CA ALA A 217 -17.94 1.25 14.65
C ALA A 217 -16.65 1.28 13.81
N LEU A 218 -15.82 2.29 14.04
CA LEU A 218 -14.50 2.34 13.43
C LEU A 218 -13.71 1.09 13.84
N GLY A 219 -12.98 0.54 12.91
CA GLY A 219 -12.06 -0.57 13.13
C GLY A 219 -10.77 -0.38 12.34
N PRO A 220 -9.73 -1.15 12.63
CA PRO A 220 -8.48 -1.01 11.91
C PRO A 220 -8.62 -1.36 10.43
N ARG A 221 -7.83 -0.72 9.57
CA ARG A 221 -7.76 -1.06 8.14
C ARG A 221 -7.42 -2.53 7.91
N VAL A 222 -6.54 -3.07 8.76
CA VAL A 222 -6.21 -4.50 8.81
C VAL A 222 -6.26 -4.93 10.27
N SER A 223 -7.06 -5.94 10.59
CA SER A 223 -7.12 -6.47 11.94
C SER A 223 -5.77 -7.02 12.38
N LEU A 224 -5.51 -7.06 13.69
CA LEU A 224 -4.25 -7.59 14.22
C LEU A 224 -4.03 -9.06 13.83
N ASP A 225 -5.11 -9.85 13.73
CA ASP A 225 -5.03 -11.25 13.30
C ASP A 225 -4.77 -11.40 11.81
N ASP A 226 -5.38 -10.55 10.97
CA ASP A 226 -5.05 -10.49 9.54
C ASP A 226 -3.61 -10.03 9.32
N TYR A 227 -3.15 -9.02 10.08
CA TYR A 227 -1.77 -8.56 10.05
C TYR A 227 -0.78 -9.70 10.31
N ARG A 228 -1.00 -10.47 11.39
CA ARG A 228 -0.20 -11.66 11.70
C ARG A 228 -0.24 -12.68 10.57
N SER A 229 -1.41 -12.90 9.99
CA SER A 229 -1.60 -13.82 8.87
C SER A 229 -0.86 -13.36 7.62
N HIS A 230 -0.85 -12.06 7.33
CA HIS A 230 -0.12 -11.46 6.20
C HIS A 230 1.40 -11.62 6.38
N LEU A 231 1.95 -11.34 7.57
CA LEU A 231 3.36 -11.54 7.84
C LEU A 231 3.76 -13.02 7.66
N ARG A 232 2.99 -13.95 8.22
CA ARG A 232 3.24 -15.39 8.05
C ARG A 232 3.15 -15.83 6.58
N ALA A 233 2.23 -15.26 5.81
CA ALA A 233 2.10 -15.56 4.39
C ALA A 233 3.36 -15.13 3.62
N MET A 234 3.88 -13.92 3.85
CA MET A 234 5.12 -13.43 3.24
C MET A 234 6.34 -14.28 3.66
N ILE A 235 6.43 -14.65 4.93
CA ILE A 235 7.52 -15.51 5.44
C ILE A 235 7.47 -16.89 4.77
N ARG A 236 6.29 -17.50 4.68
CA ARG A 236 6.10 -18.82 4.05
C ARG A 236 6.47 -18.78 2.57
N GLU A 237 5.93 -17.81 1.82
CA GLU A 237 6.26 -17.63 0.41
C GLU A 237 7.76 -17.38 0.22
N GLY A 238 8.38 -16.58 1.10
CA GLY A 238 9.83 -16.38 1.10
C GLY A 238 10.60 -17.70 1.23
N ARG A 239 10.24 -18.54 2.19
CA ARG A 239 10.84 -19.87 2.38
C ARG A 239 10.67 -20.76 1.16
N ASP A 240 9.46 -20.81 0.60
CA ASP A 240 9.15 -21.65 -0.57
C ASP A 240 9.95 -21.23 -1.81
N ARG A 241 10.40 -19.97 -1.88
CA ARG A 241 11.16 -19.41 -2.99
C ARG A 241 12.63 -19.16 -2.71
N GLY A 242 13.12 -19.54 -1.51
CA GLY A 242 14.51 -19.28 -1.09
C GLY A 242 14.81 -17.80 -0.85
N VAL A 243 13.80 -16.99 -0.58
CA VAL A 243 13.91 -15.56 -0.26
C VAL A 243 13.94 -15.39 1.25
N ARG A 244 14.94 -14.70 1.77
CA ARG A 244 15.00 -14.38 3.20
C ARG A 244 14.10 -13.19 3.51
N VAL A 245 13.17 -13.35 4.44
CA VAL A 245 12.38 -12.27 5.00
C VAL A 245 13.02 -11.74 6.27
N VAL A 246 13.17 -10.43 6.37
CA VAL A 246 13.59 -9.72 7.57
C VAL A 246 12.50 -8.73 7.93
N LEU A 247 11.93 -8.85 9.12
CA LEU A 247 10.87 -7.96 9.58
C LEU A 247 11.49 -6.72 10.23
N LEU A 248 10.87 -5.56 9.96
CA LEU A 248 11.21 -4.29 10.59
C LEU A 248 10.01 -3.80 11.40
N THR A 249 10.20 -3.46 12.67
CA THR A 249 9.17 -2.73 13.42
C THR A 249 9.00 -1.33 12.83
N ARG A 250 7.77 -0.83 12.76
CA ARG A 250 7.43 0.44 12.11
C ARG A 250 7.52 1.60 13.10
N PRO A 251 8.49 2.53 12.95
CA PRO A 251 8.65 3.67 13.86
C PRO A 251 7.55 4.71 13.68
N PHE A 252 7.22 5.37 14.78
CA PHE A 252 6.35 6.54 14.89
C PHE A 252 6.63 7.24 16.22
N VAL A 253 6.17 8.49 16.36
CA VAL A 253 6.33 9.26 17.59
C VAL A 253 5.00 9.59 18.25
N GLY A 254 5.09 9.80 19.55
CA GLY A 254 3.94 10.08 20.40
C GLY A 254 3.12 8.84 20.73
N SER A 255 2.07 9.06 21.50
CA SER A 255 1.10 8.04 21.89
C SER A 255 -0.30 8.64 21.92
N SER A 256 -1.32 7.82 21.92
CA SER A 256 -2.71 8.27 22.06
C SER A 256 -3.51 7.27 22.89
N THR A 257 -4.53 7.76 23.57
CA THR A 257 -5.58 6.96 24.21
C THR A 257 -6.91 7.10 23.49
N ASP A 258 -6.97 7.96 22.47
CA ASP A 258 -8.17 8.14 21.64
C ASP A 258 -8.42 6.89 20.80
N PRO A 259 -9.59 6.22 20.93
CA PRO A 259 -9.93 5.06 20.12
C PRO A 259 -10.02 5.34 18.61
N ALA A 260 -10.13 6.60 18.19
CA ALA A 260 -10.12 6.96 16.78
C ALA A 260 -8.68 7.11 16.23
N SER A 261 -7.70 7.25 17.10
CA SER A 261 -6.31 7.42 16.70
C SER A 261 -5.61 6.09 16.43
N TRP A 262 -4.95 5.98 15.29
CA TRP A 262 -4.12 4.83 14.95
C TRP A 262 -2.96 4.62 15.95
N LYS A 263 -2.44 5.68 16.56
CA LYS A 263 -1.36 5.61 17.57
C LYS A 263 -1.75 4.84 18.83
N THR A 264 -3.05 4.71 19.12
CA THR A 264 -3.55 3.88 20.22
C THR A 264 -3.27 2.39 19.97
N TYR A 265 -3.25 1.97 18.72
CA TYR A 265 -3.15 0.57 18.31
C TYR A 265 -1.81 0.19 17.70
N ALA A 266 -1.08 1.13 17.09
CA ALA A 266 0.19 0.87 16.41
C ALA A 266 1.23 0.12 17.25
N PRO A 267 1.38 0.33 18.57
CA PRO A 267 2.28 -0.47 19.40
C PRO A 267 1.98 -1.98 19.37
N GLN A 268 0.71 -2.36 19.21
CA GLN A 268 0.31 -3.78 19.15
C GLN A 268 0.78 -4.45 17.85
N TYR A 269 0.86 -3.70 16.74
CA TYR A 269 1.38 -4.20 15.46
C TYR A 269 2.89 -4.40 15.52
N ASN A 270 3.62 -3.50 16.16
CA ASN A 270 5.06 -3.68 16.41
C ASN A 270 5.32 -4.88 17.33
N ALA A 271 4.54 -5.04 18.38
CA ALA A 271 4.61 -6.20 19.26
C ALA A 271 4.31 -7.52 18.49
N ALA A 272 3.30 -7.49 17.59
CA ALA A 272 2.99 -8.64 16.74
C ALA A 272 4.12 -8.95 15.76
N THR A 273 4.75 -7.94 15.17
CA THR A 273 5.94 -8.12 14.31
C THR A 273 7.05 -8.85 15.04
N THR A 274 7.37 -8.43 16.26
CA THR A 274 8.40 -9.06 17.09
C THR A 274 8.01 -10.48 17.49
N ALA A 275 6.76 -10.71 17.89
CA ALA A 275 6.26 -12.03 18.26
C ALA A 275 6.32 -13.01 17.07
N ILE A 276 5.85 -12.59 15.89
CA ILE A 276 5.91 -13.41 14.66
C ILE A 276 7.36 -13.72 14.27
N GLY A 277 8.27 -12.75 14.40
CA GLY A 277 9.69 -13.01 14.15
C GLY A 277 10.25 -14.13 15.03
N ALA A 278 9.92 -14.13 16.32
CA ALA A 278 10.32 -15.17 17.25
C ALA A 278 9.65 -16.52 16.96
N GLU A 279 8.33 -16.55 16.73
CA GLU A 279 7.55 -17.74 16.42
C GLU A 279 8.00 -18.41 15.13
N GLU A 280 8.22 -17.59 14.09
CA GLU A 280 8.61 -18.06 12.77
C GLU A 280 10.13 -18.16 12.60
N GLN A 281 10.92 -17.84 13.60
CA GLN A 281 12.38 -17.87 13.56
C GLN A 281 12.97 -17.07 12.39
N VAL A 282 12.40 -15.88 12.12
CA VAL A 282 12.93 -14.92 11.16
C VAL A 282 13.50 -13.70 11.86
N PRO A 283 14.56 -13.08 11.31
CA PRO A 283 15.17 -11.91 11.91
C PRO A 283 14.19 -10.74 12.03
N VAL A 284 14.26 -10.04 13.15
CA VAL A 284 13.55 -8.77 13.37
C VAL A 284 14.57 -7.68 13.68
N ILE A 285 14.52 -6.58 12.95
CA ILE A 285 15.25 -5.36 13.27
C ILE A 285 14.29 -4.40 13.96
N ASP A 286 14.50 -4.12 15.23
CA ASP A 286 13.62 -3.26 16.02
C ASP A 286 13.96 -1.79 15.81
N VAL A 287 13.51 -1.28 14.64
CA VAL A 287 13.69 0.12 14.26
C VAL A 287 12.84 1.02 15.17
N TYR A 288 11.64 0.58 15.59
CA TYR A 288 10.80 1.35 16.51
C TYR A 288 11.49 1.64 17.83
N ALA A 289 12.14 0.66 18.44
CA ALA A 289 12.88 0.88 19.70
C ALA A 289 14.04 1.87 19.54
N ALA A 290 14.75 1.82 18.40
CA ALA A 290 15.85 2.75 18.13
C ALA A 290 15.40 4.21 17.94
N PHE A 291 14.13 4.44 17.59
CA PHE A 291 13.55 5.75 17.31
C PHE A 291 12.62 6.26 18.41
N ARG A 292 12.39 5.45 19.44
CA ARG A 292 11.54 5.84 20.57
C ARG A 292 12.07 7.13 21.21
N ASP A 293 11.16 8.06 21.50
CA ASP A 293 11.45 9.33 22.17
C ASP A 293 12.43 10.26 21.41
N ARG A 294 12.55 10.07 20.08
CA ARG A 294 13.42 10.87 19.21
C ARG A 294 12.61 11.65 18.17
N GLU A 295 11.72 12.51 18.62
CA GLU A 295 10.82 13.30 17.75
C GLU A 295 11.57 14.09 16.68
N ALA A 296 12.77 14.62 16.98
CA ALA A 296 13.58 15.37 16.04
C ALA A 296 14.04 14.58 14.79
N LEU A 297 13.85 13.24 14.76
CA LEU A 297 14.15 12.40 13.61
C LEU A 297 12.96 12.26 12.63
N PHE A 298 11.85 12.92 12.94
CA PHE A 298 10.62 12.84 12.16
C PHE A 298 10.18 14.22 11.72
N ASP A 299 9.61 14.30 10.52
CA ASP A 299 8.99 15.52 9.99
C ASP A 299 7.54 15.68 10.49
N ASP A 300 6.89 14.53 10.80
CA ASP A 300 5.58 14.47 11.41
C ASP A 300 5.49 13.28 12.40
N GLU A 301 4.30 12.84 12.76
CA GLU A 301 4.09 11.75 13.73
C GLU A 301 4.58 10.38 13.22
N SER A 302 4.83 10.22 11.93
CA SER A 302 4.97 8.93 11.23
C SER A 302 6.13 8.90 10.24
N HIS A 303 6.51 10.02 9.66
CA HIS A 303 7.47 10.06 8.58
C HIS A 303 8.83 10.56 9.05
N PHE A 304 9.87 9.85 8.67
CA PHE A 304 11.24 10.24 8.98
C PHE A 304 11.61 11.55 8.26
N GLY A 305 12.24 12.46 8.98
CA GLY A 305 13.07 13.49 8.38
C GLY A 305 14.39 12.92 7.82
N VAL A 306 15.20 13.80 7.24
CA VAL A 306 16.48 13.42 6.59
C VAL A 306 17.38 12.60 7.53
N GLU A 307 17.56 13.07 8.76
CA GLU A 307 18.39 12.40 9.79
C GLU A 307 17.77 11.07 10.22
N GLY A 308 16.45 10.97 10.28
CA GLY A 308 15.75 9.73 10.57
C GLY A 308 16.00 8.68 9.50
N HIS A 309 15.94 9.06 8.23
CA HIS A 309 16.30 8.17 7.13
C HIS A 309 17.77 7.71 7.18
N HIS A 310 18.67 8.62 7.55
CA HIS A 310 20.09 8.27 7.70
C HIS A 310 20.30 7.24 8.82
N LEU A 311 19.74 7.48 10.00
CA LEU A 311 19.85 6.56 11.12
C LEU A 311 19.22 5.19 10.82
N ALA A 312 18.06 5.16 10.15
CA ALA A 312 17.40 3.91 9.76
C ALA A 312 18.29 3.10 8.82
N ALA A 313 18.89 3.74 7.81
CA ALA A 313 19.79 3.06 6.88
C ALA A 313 21.01 2.47 7.57
N GLN A 314 21.63 3.22 8.50
CA GLN A 314 22.79 2.73 9.28
C GLN A 314 22.42 1.54 10.15
N LEU A 315 21.34 1.65 10.93
CA LEU A 315 20.89 0.56 11.79
C LEU A 315 20.57 -0.72 10.99
N ILE A 316 19.85 -0.58 9.89
CA ILE A 316 19.48 -1.73 9.03
C ILE A 316 20.75 -2.33 8.40
N HIS A 317 21.68 -1.50 7.93
CA HIS A 317 22.96 -1.98 7.37
C HIS A 317 23.77 -2.77 8.38
N GLU A 318 23.92 -2.27 9.61
CA GLU A 318 24.65 -2.95 10.69
C GLU A 318 24.03 -4.32 11.01
N GLN A 319 22.71 -4.37 11.20
CA GLN A 319 22.01 -5.60 11.53
C GLN A 319 22.03 -6.61 10.37
N LEU A 320 21.89 -6.17 9.13
CA LEU A 320 22.05 -7.03 7.95
C LEU A 320 23.48 -7.55 7.82
N GLY A 321 24.48 -6.73 8.10
CA GLY A 321 25.88 -7.16 8.11
C GLY A 321 26.13 -8.33 9.08
N LEU A 322 25.55 -8.25 10.29
CA LEU A 322 25.62 -9.34 11.28
C LEU A 322 24.90 -10.62 10.81
N LEU A 323 23.77 -10.49 10.11
CA LEU A 323 23.03 -11.62 9.55
C LEU A 323 23.81 -12.30 8.41
N LEU A 324 24.39 -11.51 7.51
CA LEU A 324 25.17 -12.02 6.38
C LEU A 324 26.52 -12.65 6.82
N ALA A 325 27.12 -12.16 7.91
CA ALA A 325 28.36 -12.70 8.43
C ALA A 325 28.22 -14.09 9.09
N ARG A 326 27.06 -14.43 9.63
CA ARG A 326 26.78 -15.72 10.27
C ARG A 326 26.65 -16.89 9.27
N GLU A 327 26.60 -16.60 7.99
CA GLU A 327 26.41 -17.59 6.91
C GLU A 327 27.67 -17.87 6.09
N ARG A 328 28.73 -17.14 6.36
CA ARG A 328 30.06 -17.41 5.82
C ARG A 328 30.84 -18.34 6.76
#